data_e1d4ea3710315f3eab54954e5ad930f3
#
_entry.id   e1d4ea3710315f3eab54954e5ad930f3
#
_cell.length_a   1.000
_cell.length_b   1.000
_cell.length_c   1.000
_cell.angle_alpha   90.00
_cell.angle_beta   90.00
_cell.angle_gamma   90.00
#
_symmetry.space_group_name_H-M   'P 1'
#
loop_
_entity.id
_entity.type
_entity.pdbx_description
1 polymer ?
#
loop_
_entity_poly.entity_id
_entity_poly.type
_entity_poly.pdbx_seq_one_letter_code
_entity_poly.pdbx_strand_id
1 'polypeptide(L)'
;IHSLIRPAVIRLMNTYSGRLYRNEIEFRKELVKLRERLAITNTHTPHDCRRTFSWLCDKYGVDMFTKKMLMDHSLGTSITENTYGHRNLEELRTELEKIYH
;
A
#
# COMPACT_ATOMS: atom_id res chain seq x y z
N ILE A 1 -1.49 -5.09 -7.73
CA ILE A 1 -1.65 -5.56 -6.34
C ILE A 1 -0.65 -6.67 -6.08
N HIS A 2 0.07 -6.58 -4.99
CA HIS A 2 1.07 -7.58 -4.61
C HIS A 2 0.41 -8.96 -4.50
N SER A 3 1.06 -9.98 -5.04
CA SER A 3 0.51 -11.34 -5.10
C SER A 3 0.13 -11.90 -3.74
N LEU A 4 0.88 -11.54 -2.70
CA LEU A 4 0.66 -12.02 -1.34
C LEU A 4 -0.73 -11.64 -0.80
N ILE A 5 -1.21 -10.45 -1.13
CA ILE A 5 -2.49 -9.92 -0.62
C ILE A 5 -3.62 -9.98 -1.64
N ARG A 6 -3.34 -10.37 -2.87
CA ARG A 6 -4.34 -10.39 -3.94
C ARG A 6 -5.62 -11.16 -3.59
N PRO A 7 -5.55 -12.38 -3.01
CA PRO A 7 -6.78 -13.11 -2.66
C PRO A 7 -7.64 -12.36 -1.65
N ALA A 8 -7.03 -11.69 -0.66
CA ALA A 8 -7.75 -10.91 0.32
C ALA A 8 -8.43 -9.69 -0.31
N VAL A 9 -7.72 -8.99 -1.21
CA VAL A 9 -8.27 -7.82 -1.92
C VAL A 9 -9.45 -8.22 -2.79
N ILE A 10 -9.35 -9.31 -3.54
CA ILE A 10 -10.45 -9.82 -4.37
C ILE A 10 -11.67 -10.13 -3.52
N ARG A 11 -11.48 -10.79 -2.39
CA ARG A 11 -12.56 -11.11 -1.46
C ARG A 11 -13.27 -9.86 -0.96
N LEU A 12 -12.51 -8.84 -0.55
CA LEU A 12 -13.08 -7.58 -0.07
C LEU A 12 -13.83 -6.84 -1.17
N MET A 13 -13.31 -6.81 -2.38
CA MET A 13 -13.98 -6.17 -3.51
C MET A 13 -15.30 -6.87 -3.86
N ASN A 14 -15.36 -8.20 -3.76
CA ASN A 14 -16.58 -8.95 -3.97
C ASN A 14 -17.59 -8.69 -2.84
N THR A 15 -17.14 -8.53 -1.61
CA THR A 15 -18.00 -8.26 -0.46
C THR A 15 -18.60 -6.86 -0.52
N TYR A 16 -17.82 -5.86 -0.94
CA TYR A 16 -18.22 -4.44 -0.89
C TYR A 16 -18.43 -3.82 -2.26
N SER A 17 -18.81 -4.62 -3.26
CA SER A 17 -19.19 -4.14 -4.60
C SER A 17 -18.10 -3.29 -5.26
N GLY A 18 -16.88 -3.80 -5.27
CA GLY A 18 -15.73 -3.13 -5.89
C GLY A 18 -14.94 -2.22 -4.96
N ARG A 19 -15.32 -2.16 -3.69
CA ARG A 19 -14.60 -1.39 -2.67
C ARG A 19 -13.86 -2.33 -1.73
N LEU A 20 -12.80 -1.82 -1.10
CA LEU A 20 -12.06 -2.58 -0.09
C LEU A 20 -12.73 -2.52 1.28
N TYR A 21 -13.53 -1.48 1.52
CA TYR A 21 -14.27 -1.28 2.76
C TYR A 21 -15.51 -0.43 2.47
N ARG A 22 -16.47 -0.44 3.40
CA ARG A 22 -17.73 0.27 3.22
C ARG A 22 -17.52 1.79 3.24
N ASN A 23 -16.82 2.30 4.24
CA ASN A 23 -16.48 3.72 4.39
C ASN A 23 -15.34 3.87 5.40
N GLU A 24 -14.84 5.09 5.55
CA GLU A 24 -13.69 5.37 6.42
C GLU A 24 -13.97 5.02 7.88
N ILE A 25 -15.17 5.29 8.36
CA ILE A 25 -15.54 5.01 9.76
C ILE A 25 -15.50 3.51 10.02
N GLU A 26 -16.08 2.72 9.12
CA GLU A 26 -16.06 1.26 9.23
C GLU A 26 -14.65 0.69 9.15
N PHE A 27 -13.81 1.25 8.29
CA PHE A 27 -12.41 0.85 8.18
C PHE A 27 -11.68 1.06 9.51
N ARG A 28 -11.87 2.22 10.14
CA ARG A 28 -11.24 2.51 11.44
C ARG A 28 -11.71 1.58 12.54
N LYS A 29 -13.01 1.26 12.57
CA LYS A 29 -13.57 0.32 13.53
C LYS A 29 -12.97 -1.08 13.36
N GLU A 30 -12.83 -1.53 12.12
CA GLU A 30 -12.23 -2.83 11.83
C GLU A 30 -10.74 -2.87 12.21
N LEU A 31 -10.03 -1.76 12.03
CA LEU A 31 -8.63 -1.66 12.43
C LEU A 31 -8.48 -1.79 13.95
N VAL A 32 -9.37 -1.15 14.72
CA VAL A 32 -9.38 -1.27 16.18
C VAL A 32 -9.65 -2.69 16.60
N LYS A 33 -10.63 -3.35 16.00
CA LYS A 33 -10.95 -4.75 16.30
C LYS A 33 -9.79 -5.68 16.00
N LEU A 34 -9.13 -5.47 14.89
CA LEU A 34 -7.96 -6.26 14.49
C LEU A 34 -6.82 -6.08 15.50
N ARG A 35 -6.58 -4.87 15.93
CA ARG A 35 -5.55 -4.57 16.92
C ARG A 35 -5.83 -5.29 18.25
N GLU A 36 -7.07 -5.26 18.72
CA GLU A 36 -7.47 -5.95 19.94
C GLU A 36 -7.31 -7.46 19.80
N ARG A 37 -7.70 -7.99 18.66
CA ARG A 37 -7.63 -9.42 18.36
C ARG A 37 -6.20 -9.94 18.30
N LEU A 38 -5.27 -9.11 17.85
CA LEU A 38 -3.86 -9.45 17.77
C LEU A 38 -3.09 -9.07 19.04
N ALA A 39 -3.78 -8.56 20.06
CA ALA A 39 -3.18 -8.12 21.34
C ALA A 39 -2.08 -7.07 21.17
N ILE A 40 -2.24 -6.19 20.20
CA ILE A 40 -1.33 -5.08 19.98
C ILE A 40 -1.66 -3.97 20.97
N THR A 41 -0.74 -3.66 21.87
CA THR A 41 -0.97 -2.69 22.94
C THR A 41 -0.78 -1.24 22.51
N ASN A 42 0.09 -1.00 21.53
CA ASN A 42 0.32 0.33 21.01
C ASN A 42 -0.80 0.77 20.08
N THR A 43 -1.17 2.05 20.14
CA THR A 43 -2.16 2.61 19.24
C THR A 43 -1.55 2.80 17.85
N HIS A 44 -2.20 2.19 16.84
CA HIS A 44 -1.79 2.33 15.46
C HIS A 44 -2.92 2.94 14.64
N THR A 45 -2.57 3.75 13.67
CA THR A 45 -3.48 4.42 12.76
C THR A 45 -3.24 3.95 11.33
N PRO A 46 -4.14 4.24 10.38
CA PRO A 46 -3.87 3.94 8.97
C PRO A 46 -2.56 4.56 8.45
N HIS A 47 -2.14 5.67 9.03
CA HIS A 47 -0.88 6.32 8.67
C HIS A 47 0.34 5.44 9.01
N ASP A 48 0.25 4.63 10.05
CA ASP A 48 1.29 3.68 10.41
C ASP A 48 1.43 2.58 9.36
N CYS A 49 0.33 2.16 8.75
CA CYS A 49 0.36 1.21 7.63
C CYS A 49 1.14 1.79 6.45
N ARG A 50 0.95 3.07 6.16
CA ARG A 50 1.67 3.77 5.11
C ARG A 50 3.17 3.84 5.42
N ARG A 51 3.54 4.12 6.66
CA ARG A 51 4.95 4.13 7.10
C ARG A 51 5.57 2.75 6.98
N THR A 52 4.84 1.71 7.36
CA THR A 52 5.30 0.33 7.25
C THR A 52 5.55 -0.04 5.79
N PHE A 53 4.66 0.35 4.89
CA PHE A 53 4.84 0.12 3.47
C PHE A 53 6.12 0.80 2.95
N SER A 54 6.35 2.04 3.35
CA SER A 54 7.56 2.77 2.98
C SER A 54 8.81 2.06 3.46
N TRP A 55 8.79 1.59 4.71
CA TRP A 55 9.90 0.84 5.29
C TRP A 55 10.15 -0.48 4.55
N LEU A 56 9.09 -1.19 4.20
CA LEU A 56 9.21 -2.45 3.45
C LEU A 56 9.81 -2.21 2.07
N CYS A 57 9.43 -1.13 1.41
CA CYS A 57 10.01 -0.77 0.12
C CYS A 57 11.51 -0.56 0.24
N ASP A 58 11.95 0.15 1.27
CA ASP A 58 13.38 0.39 1.48
C ASP A 58 14.12 -0.91 1.82
N LYS A 59 13.51 -1.75 2.67
CA LYS A 59 14.10 -3.02 3.08
C LYS A 59 14.31 -3.98 1.92
N TYR A 60 13.35 -4.06 1.00
CA TYR A 60 13.40 -5.01 -0.11
C TYR A 60 13.92 -4.41 -1.40
N GLY A 61 14.48 -3.21 -1.35
CA GLY A 61 15.15 -2.61 -2.48
C GLY A 61 14.23 -2.12 -3.60
N VAL A 62 13.00 -1.75 -3.25
CA VAL A 62 12.10 -1.14 -4.22
C VAL A 62 12.65 0.22 -4.62
N ASP A 63 12.66 0.49 -5.92
CA ASP A 63 13.12 1.76 -6.48
C ASP A 63 12.39 2.95 -5.84
N MET A 64 13.16 3.96 -5.45
CA MET A 64 12.63 5.12 -4.73
C MET A 64 11.53 5.86 -5.49
N PHE A 65 11.68 6.00 -6.80
CA PHE A 65 10.67 6.69 -7.61
C PHE A 65 9.39 5.87 -7.74
N THR A 66 9.54 4.55 -7.88
CA THR A 66 8.40 3.62 -7.87
C THR A 66 7.65 3.69 -6.53
N LYS A 67 8.39 3.71 -5.41
CA LYS A 67 7.80 3.86 -4.09
C LYS A 67 6.96 5.14 -4.00
N LYS A 68 7.51 6.25 -4.47
CA LYS A 68 6.78 7.54 -4.46
C LYS A 68 5.52 7.48 -5.32
N MET A 69 5.59 6.86 -6.49
CA MET A 69 4.42 6.70 -7.36
C MET A 69 3.35 5.83 -6.70
N LEU A 70 3.74 4.71 -6.10
CA LEU A 70 2.80 3.81 -5.42
C LEU A 70 2.16 4.45 -4.20
N MET A 71 2.86 5.34 -3.52
CA MET A 71 2.34 6.07 -2.36
C MET A 71 1.67 7.38 -2.71
N ASP A 72 1.56 7.70 -3.99
CA ASP A 72 0.97 8.93 -4.50
C ASP A 72 1.66 10.19 -3.96
N HIS A 73 2.97 10.10 -3.74
CA HIS A 73 3.77 11.26 -3.36
C HIS A 73 4.09 12.12 -4.56
N SER A 74 4.12 13.44 -4.36
CA SER A 74 4.58 14.36 -5.37
C SER A 74 6.04 14.05 -5.73
N LEU A 75 6.33 14.01 -7.03
CA LEU A 75 7.69 13.85 -7.52
C LEU A 75 8.48 15.15 -7.49
N GLY A 76 7.82 16.26 -7.18
CA GLY A 76 8.43 17.55 -6.89
C GLY A 76 8.76 18.42 -8.09
N THR A 77 9.33 17.88 -9.14
CA THR A 77 9.75 18.64 -10.31
C THR A 77 9.31 18.03 -11.61
N SER A 78 9.14 18.88 -12.64
CA SER A 78 8.82 18.42 -13.99
C SER A 78 9.92 17.54 -14.59
N ILE A 79 11.18 17.75 -14.22
CA ILE A 79 12.28 16.89 -14.66
C ILE A 79 12.08 15.47 -14.15
N THR A 80 11.70 15.32 -12.89
CA THR A 80 11.42 14.02 -12.32
C THR A 80 10.23 13.35 -13.01
N GLU A 81 9.17 14.09 -13.28
CA GLU A 81 8.02 13.58 -14.02
C GLU A 81 8.40 13.10 -15.42
N ASN A 82 9.20 13.90 -16.16
CA ASN A 82 9.62 13.53 -17.50
C ASN A 82 10.54 12.31 -17.52
N THR A 83 11.34 12.13 -16.48
CA THR A 83 12.29 11.03 -16.41
C THR A 83 11.67 9.76 -15.85
N TYR A 84 10.78 9.87 -14.85
CA TYR A 84 10.28 8.73 -14.09
C TYR A 84 8.76 8.58 -14.12
N GLY A 85 8.03 9.61 -14.53
CA GLY A 85 6.56 9.62 -14.54
C GLY A 85 5.93 8.70 -15.56
N HIS A 86 6.71 8.11 -16.45
CA HIS A 86 6.23 7.23 -17.52
C HIS A 86 6.42 5.74 -17.21
N ARG A 87 6.65 5.38 -15.97
CA ARG A 87 6.73 3.98 -15.59
C ARG A 87 5.37 3.32 -15.84
N ASN A 88 5.38 2.22 -16.58
CA ASN A 88 4.16 1.48 -16.87
C ASN A 88 3.79 0.56 -15.70
N LEU A 89 2.58 -0.01 -15.76
CA LEU A 89 2.08 -0.88 -14.71
C LEU A 89 2.95 -2.12 -14.48
N GLU A 90 3.57 -2.63 -15.53
CA GLU A 90 4.47 -3.80 -15.42
C GLU A 90 5.72 -3.48 -14.62
N GLU A 91 6.30 -2.30 -14.83
CA GLU A 91 7.47 -1.86 -14.06
C GLU A 91 7.11 -1.66 -12.59
N LEU A 92 5.97 -1.01 -12.32
CA LEU A 92 5.48 -0.82 -10.94
C LEU A 92 5.22 -2.16 -10.27
N ARG A 93 4.64 -3.10 -10.99
CA ARG A 93 4.35 -4.43 -10.48
C ARG A 93 5.62 -5.20 -10.15
N THR A 94 6.60 -5.15 -11.04
CA THR A 94 7.89 -5.82 -10.83
C THR A 94 8.56 -5.30 -9.57
N GLU A 95 8.56 -3.98 -9.36
CA GLU A 95 9.14 -3.38 -8.17
C GLU A 95 8.36 -3.76 -6.91
N LEU A 96 7.02 -3.70 -6.96
CA LEU A 96 6.17 -4.04 -5.83
C LEU A 96 6.36 -5.49 -5.39
N GLU A 97 6.52 -6.40 -6.32
CA GLU A 97 6.68 -7.84 -6.03
C GLU A 97 8.02 -8.17 -5.36
N LYS A 98 8.97 -7.23 -5.30
CA LYS A 98 10.22 -7.44 -4.54
C LYS A 98 9.97 -7.59 -3.04
N ILE A 99 8.87 -7.03 -2.53
CA ILE A 99 8.53 -7.14 -1.11
C ILE A 99 8.20 -8.61 -0.79
N TYR A 100 8.93 -9.19 0.16
CA TYR A 100 8.81 -10.59 0.58
C TYR A 100 9.16 -11.63 -0.50
N HIS A 101 9.95 -11.24 -1.50
CA HIS A 101 10.45 -12.19 -2.51
C HIS A 101 11.96 -12.28 -2.53
#